data_4d69d349d4fa629bec88f458fdf6cd69
#
_entry.id   4d69d349d4fa629bec88f458fdf6cd69
#
_cell.length_a   1.000
_cell.length_b   1.000
_cell.length_c   1.000
_cell.angle_alpha   90.00
_cell.angle_beta   90.00
_cell.angle_gamma   90.00
#
_symmetry.space_group_name_H-M   'P 1'
#
loop_
_entity.id
_entity.type
_entity.pdbx_description
1 polymer ?
#
loop_
_entity_poly.entity_id
_entity_poly.type
_entity_poly.pdbx_seq_one_letter_code
_entity_poly.pdbx_strand_id
1 'polypeptide(L)'
;MRSHTLLGAYMVEDVYRGRHTPPEAIYLYEICRHHHERWDGGGYPDGLQRDEIPCYVQIIGLADALDALLTKRSYRPALKIGDAISLIIKGGCGVFSPQIRAIFDYAGDDLVKSVYDPEQIRAGQEPKAYCTHPSS
;
A
#
# COMPACT_ATOMS: atom_id res chain seq x y z
N MET A 1 0.57 8.97 -15.94
CA MET A 1 0.33 8.28 -14.65
C MET A 1 1.58 8.03 -13.81
N ARG A 2 2.79 7.92 -14.39
CA ARG A 2 4.05 7.73 -13.64
C ARG A 2 4.59 8.99 -12.93
N SER A 3 4.12 10.17 -13.31
CA SER A 3 4.63 11.46 -12.81
C SER A 3 4.20 11.80 -11.38
N HIS A 4 3.12 11.21 -10.87
CA HIS A 4 2.62 11.55 -9.52
C HIS A 4 3.57 11.07 -8.41
N THR A 5 4.30 9.97 -8.61
CA THR A 5 5.29 9.47 -7.65
C THR A 5 6.45 10.45 -7.49
N LEU A 6 6.98 10.94 -8.62
CA LEU A 6 8.03 11.93 -8.62
C LEU A 6 7.54 13.28 -8.08
N LEU A 7 6.34 13.71 -8.46
CA LEU A 7 5.76 14.96 -7.97
C LEU A 7 5.56 14.92 -6.45
N GLY A 8 5.03 13.84 -5.92
CA GLY A 8 4.86 13.65 -4.48
C GLY A 8 6.20 13.71 -3.72
N ALA A 9 7.23 13.01 -4.23
CA ALA A 9 8.57 13.06 -3.67
C ALA A 9 9.15 14.49 -3.71
N TYR A 10 9.01 15.19 -4.83
CA TYR A 10 9.42 16.58 -4.98
C TYR A 10 8.74 17.54 -3.99
N MET A 11 7.44 17.35 -3.74
CA MET A 11 6.71 18.16 -2.77
C MET A 11 7.26 17.97 -1.35
N VAL A 12 7.60 16.74 -0.97
CA VAL A 12 8.23 16.46 0.33
C VAL A 12 9.59 17.13 0.42
N GLU A 13 10.44 16.98 -0.59
CA GLU A 13 11.76 17.65 -0.64
C GLU A 13 11.64 19.16 -0.54
N ASP A 14 10.69 19.77 -1.24
CA ASP A 14 10.52 21.22 -1.26
C ASP A 14 10.08 21.77 0.11
N VAL A 15 9.19 21.08 0.81
CA VAL A 15 8.76 21.45 2.17
C VAL A 15 9.93 21.49 3.15
N TYR A 16 10.88 20.56 3.02
CA TYR A 16 12.03 20.47 3.96
C TYR A 16 13.32 21.08 3.42
N ARG A 17 13.31 21.67 2.22
CA ARG A 17 14.48 22.29 1.62
C ARG A 17 15.06 23.39 2.52
N GLY A 18 16.33 23.21 2.93
CA GLY A 18 17.03 24.13 3.81
C GLY A 18 16.59 24.10 5.28
N ARG A 19 15.81 23.09 5.68
CA ARG A 19 15.34 22.87 7.04
C ARG A 19 15.84 21.52 7.57
N HIS A 20 15.70 21.32 8.89
CA HIS A 20 15.91 19.99 9.48
C HIS A 20 14.87 19.02 8.91
N THR A 21 15.35 17.90 8.35
CA THR A 21 14.49 16.85 7.81
C THR A 21 14.21 15.83 8.91
N PRO A 22 12.99 15.75 9.44
CA PRO A 22 12.67 14.77 10.46
C PRO A 22 12.58 13.36 9.83
N PRO A 23 12.78 12.29 10.63
CA PRO A 23 12.72 10.92 10.12
C PRO A 23 11.43 10.59 9.36
N GLU A 24 10.30 11.16 9.79
CA GLU A 24 8.99 10.94 9.17
C GLU A 24 8.93 11.45 7.72
N ALA A 25 9.68 12.50 7.41
CA ALA A 25 9.76 13.04 6.05
C ALA A 25 10.47 12.07 5.10
N ILE A 26 11.43 11.29 5.59
CA ILE A 26 12.12 10.25 4.82
C ILE A 26 11.12 9.15 4.43
N TYR A 27 10.33 8.66 5.40
CA TYR A 27 9.29 7.67 5.12
C TYR A 27 8.26 8.20 4.12
N LEU A 28 7.83 9.45 4.29
CA LEU A 28 6.86 10.06 3.39
C LEU A 28 7.43 10.20 1.97
N TYR A 29 8.68 10.61 1.84
CA TYR A 29 9.37 10.68 0.55
C TYR A 29 9.42 9.31 -0.15
N GLU A 30 9.87 8.29 0.56
CA GLU A 30 10.00 6.95 0.01
C GLU A 30 8.64 6.34 -0.37
N ILE A 31 7.61 6.55 0.44
CA ILE A 31 6.25 6.12 0.11
C ILE A 31 5.77 6.82 -1.16
N CYS A 32 5.88 8.15 -1.22
CA CYS A 32 5.44 8.91 -2.39
C CYS A 32 6.16 8.46 -3.66
N ARG A 33 7.46 8.23 -3.58
CA ARG A 33 8.28 7.88 -4.73
C ARG A 33 8.13 6.43 -5.16
N HIS A 34 8.07 5.48 -4.20
CA HIS A 34 8.32 4.07 -4.47
C HIS A 34 7.11 3.13 -4.28
N HIS A 35 5.90 3.62 -3.93
CA HIS A 35 4.73 2.75 -3.72
C HIS A 35 4.30 1.97 -4.98
N HIS A 36 4.78 2.36 -6.15
CA HIS A 36 4.59 1.63 -7.40
C HIS A 36 5.79 0.74 -7.79
N GLU A 37 6.82 0.65 -6.96
CA GLU A 37 7.87 -0.34 -7.15
C GLU A 37 7.32 -1.76 -6.92
N ARG A 38 7.95 -2.74 -7.53
CA ARG A 38 7.53 -4.14 -7.47
C ARG A 38 8.73 -5.03 -7.20
N TRP A 39 8.51 -6.07 -6.41
CA TRP A 39 9.55 -6.98 -5.91
C TRP A 39 10.48 -7.55 -6.98
N ASP A 40 9.97 -7.74 -8.18
CA ASP A 40 10.69 -8.24 -9.36
C ASP A 40 11.42 -7.16 -10.17
N GLY A 41 11.35 -5.90 -9.76
CA GLY A 41 11.91 -4.76 -10.48
C GLY A 41 11.05 -4.28 -11.66
N GLY A 42 9.88 -4.85 -11.85
CA GLY A 42 8.93 -4.42 -12.89
C GLY A 42 8.17 -3.13 -12.55
N GLY A 43 8.47 -2.52 -11.40
CA GLY A 43 7.86 -1.28 -10.91
C GLY A 43 8.45 -0.01 -11.50
N TYR A 44 8.14 1.12 -10.87
CA TYR A 44 8.64 2.45 -11.21
C TYR A 44 8.59 3.38 -9.98
N PRO A 45 9.36 4.49 -9.95
CA PRO A 45 10.11 5.11 -11.02
C PRO A 45 11.54 4.59 -11.19
N ASP A 46 12.12 3.97 -10.15
CA ASP A 46 13.54 3.67 -10.09
C ASP A 46 13.87 2.21 -10.44
N GLY A 47 12.85 1.33 -10.51
CA GLY A 47 13.02 -0.10 -10.81
C GLY A 47 13.71 -0.87 -9.68
N LEU A 48 13.43 -0.47 -8.43
CA LEU A 48 13.96 -1.13 -7.23
C LEU A 48 13.52 -2.60 -7.17
N GLN A 49 14.39 -3.44 -6.62
CA GLN A 49 14.16 -4.88 -6.54
C GLN A 49 14.30 -5.41 -5.11
N ARG A 50 13.47 -6.36 -4.75
CA ARG A 50 13.59 -7.13 -3.50
C ARG A 50 13.73 -6.23 -2.26
N ASP A 51 14.81 -6.43 -1.50
CA ASP A 51 15.07 -5.73 -0.23
C ASP A 51 15.45 -4.25 -0.40
N GLU A 52 15.65 -3.79 -1.64
CA GLU A 52 15.78 -2.35 -1.95
C GLU A 52 14.46 -1.60 -1.71
N ILE A 53 13.33 -2.33 -1.71
CA ILE A 53 12.01 -1.75 -1.45
C ILE A 53 11.65 -1.95 0.02
N PRO A 54 11.62 -0.90 0.84
CA PRO A 54 11.26 -1.01 2.25
C PRO A 54 9.89 -1.68 2.46
N CYS A 55 9.76 -2.47 3.51
CA CYS A 55 8.54 -3.24 3.80
C CYS A 55 7.30 -2.33 3.87
N TYR A 56 7.39 -1.17 4.54
CA TYR A 56 6.27 -0.21 4.66
C TYR A 56 5.87 0.38 3.30
N VAL A 57 6.80 0.58 2.37
CA VAL A 57 6.50 1.01 1.00
C VAL A 57 5.72 -0.07 0.25
N GLN A 58 6.10 -1.33 0.41
CA GLN A 58 5.38 -2.45 -0.20
C GLN A 58 3.96 -2.60 0.36
N ILE A 59 3.77 -2.38 1.67
CA ILE A 59 2.45 -2.40 2.33
C ILE A 59 1.55 -1.31 1.75
N ILE A 60 2.05 -0.10 1.62
CA ILE A 60 1.28 1.00 1.01
C ILE A 60 0.97 0.71 -0.47
N GLY A 61 1.94 0.20 -1.22
CA GLY A 61 1.72 -0.20 -2.61
C GLY A 61 0.69 -1.32 -2.78
N LEU A 62 0.61 -2.24 -1.81
CA LEU A 62 -0.43 -3.27 -1.77
C LEU A 62 -1.80 -2.67 -1.48
N ALA A 63 -1.88 -1.75 -0.49
CA ALA A 63 -3.13 -1.07 -0.14
C ALA A 63 -3.67 -0.24 -1.31
N ASP A 64 -2.81 0.50 -2.01
CA ASP A 64 -3.16 1.27 -3.21
C ASP A 64 -3.68 0.35 -4.33
N ALA A 65 -3.01 -0.78 -4.57
CA ALA A 65 -3.45 -1.77 -5.55
C ALA A 65 -4.83 -2.35 -5.20
N LEU A 66 -5.07 -2.66 -3.93
CA LEU A 66 -6.34 -3.18 -3.44
C LEU A 66 -7.46 -2.15 -3.60
N ASP A 67 -7.24 -0.92 -3.13
CA ASP A 67 -8.22 0.18 -3.29
C ASP A 67 -8.57 0.40 -4.76
N ALA A 68 -7.57 0.41 -5.63
CA ALA A 68 -7.77 0.54 -7.06
C ALA A 68 -8.63 -0.58 -7.66
N LEU A 69 -8.57 -1.81 -7.12
CA LEU A 69 -9.38 -2.94 -7.56
C LEU A 69 -10.81 -2.88 -7.02
N LEU A 70 -11.00 -2.41 -5.80
CA LEU A 70 -12.30 -2.33 -5.12
C LEU A 70 -13.11 -1.09 -5.51
N THR A 71 -12.45 -0.07 -6.08
CA THR A 71 -13.10 1.17 -6.51
C THR A 71 -13.56 1.07 -7.96
N LYS A 72 -14.83 1.49 -8.21
CA LYS A 72 -15.36 1.64 -9.58
C LYS A 72 -14.60 2.74 -10.33
N ARG A 73 -14.10 2.42 -11.51
CA ARG A 73 -13.48 3.38 -12.43
C ARG A 73 -14.30 3.52 -13.71
N SER A 74 -14.12 4.61 -14.44
CA SER A 74 -14.88 4.89 -15.68
C SER A 74 -14.80 3.78 -16.74
N TYR A 75 -13.69 3.02 -16.74
CA TYR A 75 -13.40 1.95 -17.70
C TYR A 75 -13.51 0.53 -17.11
N ARG A 76 -13.80 0.39 -15.78
CA ARG A 76 -13.87 -0.92 -15.12
C ARG A 76 -14.78 -0.88 -13.90
N PRO A 77 -15.68 -1.88 -13.72
CA PRO A 77 -16.42 -2.04 -12.47
C PRO A 77 -15.48 -2.40 -11.30
N ALA A 78 -15.93 -2.14 -10.08
CA ALA A 78 -15.27 -2.63 -8.87
C ALA A 78 -15.28 -4.17 -8.86
N LEU A 79 -14.17 -4.77 -8.43
CA LEU A 79 -14.11 -6.21 -8.19
C LEU A 79 -14.73 -6.56 -6.83
N LYS A 80 -15.20 -7.80 -6.68
CA LYS A 80 -15.48 -8.36 -5.37
C LYS A 80 -14.17 -8.58 -4.60
N ILE A 81 -14.24 -8.50 -3.28
CA ILE A 81 -13.09 -8.63 -2.39
C ILE A 81 -12.25 -9.87 -2.68
N GLY A 82 -12.86 -11.06 -2.73
CA GLY A 82 -12.15 -12.31 -2.98
C GLY A 82 -11.45 -12.36 -4.34
N ASP A 83 -12.05 -11.75 -5.38
CA ASP A 83 -11.45 -11.65 -6.71
C ASP A 83 -10.25 -10.71 -6.71
N ALA A 84 -10.35 -9.57 -5.99
CA ALA A 84 -9.26 -8.61 -5.85
C ALA A 84 -8.06 -9.22 -5.12
N ILE A 85 -8.29 -9.91 -4.00
CA ILE A 85 -7.24 -10.61 -3.24
C ILE A 85 -6.58 -11.68 -4.12
N SER A 86 -7.37 -12.53 -4.76
CA SER A 86 -6.87 -13.57 -5.66
C SER A 86 -6.02 -13.00 -6.80
N LEU A 87 -6.43 -11.86 -7.37
CA LEU A 87 -5.69 -11.19 -8.43
C LEU A 87 -4.33 -10.68 -7.95
N ILE A 88 -4.28 -10.07 -6.76
CA ILE A 88 -3.03 -9.57 -6.15
C ILE A 88 -2.07 -10.73 -5.87
N ILE A 89 -2.55 -11.80 -5.24
CA ILE A 89 -1.74 -12.98 -4.91
C ILE A 89 -1.13 -13.61 -6.16
N LYS A 90 -1.89 -13.66 -7.26
CA LYS A 90 -1.42 -14.16 -8.56
C LYS A 90 -0.49 -13.21 -9.31
N GLY A 91 -0.19 -12.03 -8.74
CA GLY A 91 0.69 -11.04 -9.37
C GLY A 91 0.03 -10.17 -10.45
N GLY A 92 -1.29 -10.15 -10.54
CA GLY A 92 -2.02 -9.34 -11.54
C GLY A 92 -1.89 -7.84 -11.37
N CYS A 93 -1.39 -7.38 -10.22
CA CYS A 93 -1.07 -5.96 -9.93
C CYS A 93 0.44 -5.72 -9.74
N GLY A 94 1.28 -6.65 -10.24
CA GLY A 94 2.71 -6.69 -9.98
C GLY A 94 3.07 -7.59 -8.81
N VAL A 95 4.35 -7.89 -8.68
CA VAL A 95 4.85 -8.85 -7.68
C VAL A 95 5.17 -8.13 -6.38
N PHE A 96 4.63 -8.62 -5.28
CA PHE A 96 4.98 -8.24 -3.91
C PHE A 96 5.89 -9.29 -3.27
N SER A 97 6.58 -8.95 -2.18
CA SER A 97 7.47 -9.90 -1.50
C SER A 97 6.73 -11.15 -1.03
N PRO A 98 7.39 -12.30 -0.95
CA PRO A 98 6.77 -13.54 -0.46
C PRO A 98 6.15 -13.38 0.92
N GLN A 99 6.78 -12.62 1.81
CA GLN A 99 6.31 -12.36 3.17
C GLN A 99 5.00 -11.57 3.17
N ILE A 100 4.94 -10.47 2.40
CA ILE A 100 3.72 -9.64 2.29
C ILE A 100 2.59 -10.44 1.66
N ARG A 101 2.89 -11.23 0.63
CA ARG A 101 1.89 -12.10 -0.01
C ARG A 101 1.33 -13.14 0.95
N ALA A 102 2.18 -13.78 1.76
CA ALA A 102 1.75 -14.77 2.74
C ALA A 102 0.86 -14.17 3.83
N ILE A 103 1.21 -12.98 4.35
CA ILE A 103 0.39 -12.26 5.32
C ILE A 103 -0.95 -11.87 4.71
N PHE A 104 -0.93 -11.39 3.48
CA PHE A 104 -2.15 -10.95 2.79
C PHE A 104 -3.06 -12.14 2.41
N ASP A 105 -2.51 -13.29 2.04
CA ASP A 105 -3.27 -14.52 1.80
C ASP A 105 -3.96 -15.01 3.08
N TYR A 106 -3.27 -14.91 4.22
CA TYR A 106 -3.80 -15.35 5.51
C TYR A 106 -4.86 -14.38 6.10
N ALA A 107 -4.61 -13.09 6.05
CA ALA A 107 -5.40 -12.08 6.76
C ALA A 107 -6.22 -11.13 5.85
N GLY A 108 -6.03 -11.23 4.53
CA GLY A 108 -6.59 -10.27 3.58
C GLY A 108 -8.11 -10.17 3.62
N ASP A 109 -8.81 -11.29 3.70
CA ASP A 109 -10.27 -11.31 3.78
C ASP A 109 -10.80 -10.63 5.03
N ASP A 110 -10.17 -10.85 6.18
CA ASP A 110 -10.61 -10.29 7.46
C ASP A 110 -10.25 -8.80 7.55
N LEU A 111 -9.08 -8.42 7.05
CA LEU A 111 -8.66 -7.01 6.96
C LEU A 111 -9.63 -6.21 6.09
N VAL A 112 -9.96 -6.73 4.92
CA VAL A 112 -10.82 -5.99 3.99
C VAL A 112 -12.26 -5.93 4.51
N LYS A 113 -12.80 -7.00 5.09
CA LYS A 113 -14.11 -6.98 5.74
C LYS A 113 -14.17 -5.96 6.87
N SER A 114 -13.10 -5.84 7.68
CA SER A 114 -13.05 -4.87 8.78
C SER A 114 -13.04 -3.42 8.32
N VAL A 115 -12.50 -3.13 7.14
CA VAL A 115 -12.39 -1.76 6.59
C VAL A 115 -13.59 -1.40 5.73
N TYR A 116 -14.13 -2.38 4.98
CA TYR A 116 -15.18 -2.14 3.98
C TYR A 116 -16.56 -2.67 4.40
N ASP A 117 -16.72 -3.14 5.65
CA ASP A 117 -18.05 -3.53 6.17
C ASP A 117 -18.86 -2.27 6.48
N PRO A 118 -19.92 -1.95 5.68
CA PRO A 118 -20.73 -0.77 5.89
C PRO A 118 -21.49 -0.77 7.23
N GLU A 119 -21.75 -1.95 7.81
CA GLU A 119 -22.47 -2.07 9.08
C GLU A 119 -21.56 -1.74 10.27
N GLN A 120 -20.29 -2.11 10.23
CA GLN A 120 -19.32 -1.76 11.29
C GLN A 120 -19.01 -0.26 11.30
N ILE A 121 -18.92 0.36 10.13
CA ILE A 121 -18.73 1.81 10.01
C ILE A 121 -19.96 2.57 10.55
N ARG A 122 -21.17 2.08 10.28
CA ARG A 122 -22.42 2.66 10.80
C ARG A 122 -22.63 2.46 12.31
N ALA A 123 -22.06 1.40 12.87
CA ALA A 123 -22.14 1.09 14.29
C ALA A 123 -21.17 1.91 15.16
N GLY A 124 -20.31 2.75 14.55
CA GLY A 124 -19.34 3.59 15.28
C GLY A 124 -18.30 2.79 16.08
N GLN A 125 -18.07 1.53 15.73
CA GLN A 125 -17.03 0.74 16.36
C GLN A 125 -15.68 1.19 15.78
N GLU A 126 -14.85 1.77 16.63
CA GLU A 126 -13.45 2.04 16.28
C GLU A 126 -12.77 0.74 15.85
N PRO A 127 -11.93 0.78 14.78
CA PRO A 127 -11.17 -0.39 14.37
C PRO A 127 -10.40 -0.91 15.58
N LYS A 128 -10.52 -2.20 15.88
CA LYS A 128 -9.76 -2.84 16.97
C LYS A 128 -8.28 -2.52 16.75
N ALA A 129 -7.68 -1.81 17.72
CA ALA A 129 -6.27 -1.49 17.68
C ALA A 129 -5.45 -2.79 17.66
N TYR A 130 -4.88 -3.11 16.49
CA TYR A 130 -4.02 -4.28 16.29
C TYR A 130 -2.58 -4.10 16.81
N CYS A 131 -2.32 -3.03 17.54
CA CYS A 131 -1.02 -2.79 18.19
C CYS A 131 -1.14 -2.86 19.69
N THR A 132 -1.30 -4.05 20.25
CA THR A 132 -0.83 -4.30 21.60
C THR A 132 0.59 -4.85 21.49
N HIS A 133 1.58 -3.99 21.70
CA HIS A 133 2.92 -4.46 22.01
C HIS A 133 2.83 -5.33 23.27
N PRO A 134 3.32 -6.58 23.28
CA PRO A 134 3.53 -7.27 24.51
C PRO A 134 4.60 -6.48 25.27
N SER A 135 4.22 -5.94 26.40
CA SER A 135 5.17 -5.35 27.36
C SER A 135 6.15 -6.43 27.79
N SER A 136 7.43 -6.18 27.50
CA SER A 136 8.69 -6.78 28.02
C SER A 136 8.63 -8.10 28.73
#